data_f7cd1374eabe161e87f0085b94475650
#
_entry.id   f7cd1374eabe161e87f0085b94475650
#
_cell.length_a   1.000
_cell.length_b   1.000
_cell.length_c   1.000
_cell.angle_alpha   90.00
_cell.angle_beta   90.00
_cell.angle_gamma   90.00
#
_symmetry.space_group_name_H-M   'P 1'
#
loop_
_entity.id
_entity.type
_entity.pdbx_description
1 polymer ?
#
loop_
_entity_poly.entity_id
_entity_poly.type
_entity_poly.pdbx_seq_one_letter_code
_entity_poly.pdbx_strand_id
1 'polypeptide(L)'
;MRTAVTVAAACLCVAVLGTGVAIYQNGRVDSVIGIDVNPSIELSVNRNDKVLKAEPLNSDAEEILDNMDLEHVDVDIAVNALIGSMVRHGYLSDLDNAILVTVANDDRQKASELRQNVVVDIEASLEEHKVQAVVYDQQAPVTGEVRELAQKYGISYGKAYFLQELIDENDLGEEDMEAFAGMTMEQIAKEITDRAYTVRREDDGESAG
;
A
#
# COMPACT_ATOMS: atom_id res chain seq x y z
N MET A 1 -22.30 -50.23 -14.17
CA MET A 1 -21.37 -49.97 -13.05
C MET A 1 -20.05 -49.29 -13.47
N ARG A 2 -19.43 -49.66 -14.59
CA ARG A 2 -18.14 -49.05 -15.04
C ARG A 2 -18.24 -47.55 -15.37
N THR A 3 -19.35 -47.09 -16.00
CA THR A 3 -19.56 -45.65 -16.34
C THR A 3 -19.77 -44.74 -15.12
N ALA A 4 -20.41 -45.22 -14.06
CA ALA A 4 -20.63 -44.45 -12.82
C ALA A 4 -19.31 -44.22 -12.05
N VAL A 5 -18.42 -45.24 -12.07
CA VAL A 5 -17.09 -45.14 -11.41
C VAL A 5 -16.16 -44.17 -12.15
N THR A 6 -16.21 -44.17 -13.50
CA THR A 6 -15.40 -43.23 -14.31
C THR A 6 -15.87 -41.77 -14.17
N VAL A 7 -17.18 -41.51 -14.07
CA VAL A 7 -17.71 -40.16 -13.85
C VAL A 7 -17.34 -39.68 -12.43
N ALA A 8 -17.46 -40.50 -11.41
CA ALA A 8 -17.09 -40.15 -10.04
C ALA A 8 -15.58 -39.85 -9.91
N ALA A 9 -14.73 -40.66 -10.57
CA ALA A 9 -13.29 -40.42 -10.58
C ALA A 9 -12.91 -39.12 -11.29
N ALA A 10 -13.55 -38.81 -12.44
CA ALA A 10 -13.34 -37.55 -13.14
C ALA A 10 -13.77 -36.33 -12.32
N CYS A 11 -14.91 -36.39 -11.63
CA CYS A 11 -15.36 -35.31 -10.73
C CYS A 11 -14.40 -35.10 -9.55
N LEU A 12 -13.86 -36.17 -8.98
CA LEU A 12 -12.86 -36.08 -7.91
C LEU A 12 -11.55 -35.46 -8.40
N CYS A 13 -11.08 -35.83 -9.58
CA CYS A 13 -9.87 -35.23 -10.16
C CYS A 13 -10.04 -33.74 -10.46
N VAL A 14 -11.19 -33.31 -10.98
CA VAL A 14 -11.49 -31.90 -11.23
C VAL A 14 -11.59 -31.12 -9.92
N ALA A 15 -12.20 -31.70 -8.87
CA ALA A 15 -12.28 -31.08 -7.56
C ALA A 15 -10.89 -30.91 -6.91
N VAL A 16 -10.04 -31.94 -6.95
CA VAL A 16 -8.68 -31.91 -6.39
C VAL A 16 -7.79 -30.95 -7.16
N LEU A 17 -7.85 -30.94 -8.49
CA LEU A 17 -7.09 -30.00 -9.32
C LEU A 17 -7.59 -28.57 -9.13
N GLY A 18 -8.91 -28.36 -9.06
CA GLY A 18 -9.49 -27.03 -8.82
C GLY A 18 -9.14 -26.46 -7.47
N THR A 19 -9.19 -27.25 -6.40
CA THR A 19 -8.77 -26.83 -5.04
C THR A 19 -7.26 -26.59 -4.96
N GLY A 20 -6.45 -27.42 -5.60
CA GLY A 20 -4.99 -27.24 -5.63
C GLY A 20 -4.58 -25.94 -6.32
N VAL A 21 -5.21 -25.60 -7.43
CA VAL A 21 -4.95 -24.32 -8.15
C VAL A 21 -5.42 -23.14 -7.31
N ALA A 22 -6.59 -23.22 -6.69
CA ALA A 22 -7.12 -22.14 -5.83
C ALA A 22 -6.20 -21.90 -4.62
N ILE A 23 -5.75 -22.94 -3.92
CA ILE A 23 -4.81 -22.83 -2.80
C ILE A 23 -3.49 -22.21 -3.27
N TYR A 24 -2.95 -22.66 -4.40
CA TYR A 24 -1.71 -22.12 -4.95
C TYR A 24 -1.81 -20.64 -5.33
N GLN A 25 -2.93 -20.20 -5.91
CA GLN A 25 -3.16 -18.81 -6.29
C GLN A 25 -3.41 -17.90 -5.07
N ASN A 26 -4.10 -18.41 -4.04
CA ASN A 26 -4.37 -17.64 -2.82
C ASN A 26 -3.14 -17.42 -1.95
N GLY A 27 -2.09 -18.24 -2.10
CA GLY A 27 -0.82 -18.08 -1.38
C GLY A 27 0.22 -17.21 -2.10
N ARG A 28 -0.12 -16.63 -3.29
CA ARG A 28 0.82 -15.76 -4.03
C ARG A 28 0.49 -14.30 -3.83
N VAL A 29 1.54 -13.51 -3.63
CA VAL A 29 1.44 -12.04 -3.67
C VAL A 29 1.01 -11.61 -5.07
N ASP A 30 -0.03 -10.81 -5.12
CA ASP A 30 -0.61 -10.23 -6.33
C ASP A 30 -0.42 -8.72 -6.34
N SER A 31 -0.60 -8.07 -5.20
CA SER A 31 -0.40 -6.63 -5.02
C SER A 31 0.38 -6.35 -3.75
N VAL A 32 1.02 -5.19 -3.71
CA VAL A 32 1.68 -4.64 -2.52
C VAL A 32 1.07 -3.28 -2.23
N ILE A 33 0.67 -3.07 -0.98
CA ILE A 33 0.12 -1.81 -0.49
C ILE A 33 1.09 -1.23 0.53
N GLY A 34 1.62 -0.03 0.26
CA GLY A 34 2.38 0.76 1.22
C GLY A 34 1.48 1.78 1.90
N ILE A 35 1.60 1.89 3.20
CA ILE A 35 0.97 2.94 4.02
C ILE A 35 2.07 3.63 4.81
N ASP A 36 2.41 4.84 4.37
CA ASP A 36 3.47 5.65 4.95
C ASP A 36 2.89 6.86 5.67
N VAL A 37 3.14 6.93 6.95
CA VAL A 37 2.84 8.08 7.82
C VAL A 37 4.16 8.53 8.47
N ASN A 38 4.64 7.89 9.34
CA ASN A 38 5.65 7.55 10.29
C ASN A 38 4.90 7.05 11.52
N PRO A 39 4.47 5.79 11.48
CA PRO A 39 5.11 4.56 10.93
C PRO A 39 4.95 4.32 9.42
N SER A 40 5.78 3.39 8.88
CA SER A 40 5.70 2.89 7.50
C SER A 40 5.46 1.37 7.49
N ILE A 41 4.38 0.94 6.86
CA ILE A 41 3.93 -0.47 6.84
C ILE A 41 3.68 -0.89 5.40
N GLU A 42 4.09 -2.12 5.07
CA GLU A 42 3.81 -2.74 3.78
C GLU A 42 2.92 -3.97 3.96
N LEU A 43 1.82 -4.06 3.19
CA LEU A 43 0.93 -5.19 3.13
C LEU A 43 1.13 -5.92 1.79
N SER A 44 1.55 -7.18 1.85
CA SER A 44 1.48 -8.07 0.70
C SER A 44 0.11 -8.72 0.66
N VAL A 45 -0.60 -8.61 -0.46
CA VAL A 45 -1.97 -9.12 -0.60
C VAL A 45 -2.08 -10.08 -1.78
N ASN A 46 -3.02 -11.02 -1.69
CA ASN A 46 -3.30 -11.96 -2.76
C ASN A 46 -4.35 -11.40 -3.73
N ARG A 47 -4.63 -12.14 -4.79
CA ARG A 47 -5.61 -11.78 -5.83
C ARG A 47 -7.05 -11.58 -5.35
N ASN A 48 -7.37 -12.02 -4.13
CA ASN A 48 -8.69 -11.88 -3.50
C ASN A 48 -8.66 -10.80 -2.41
N ASP A 49 -7.69 -9.90 -2.46
CA ASP A 49 -7.48 -8.77 -1.56
C ASP A 49 -7.42 -9.18 -0.07
N LYS A 50 -6.81 -10.36 0.18
CA LYS A 50 -6.49 -10.81 1.54
C LYS A 50 -5.01 -10.61 1.82
N VAL A 51 -4.71 -10.11 3.01
CA VAL A 51 -3.36 -9.91 3.50
C VAL A 51 -2.65 -11.26 3.62
N LEU A 52 -1.49 -11.39 3.02
CA LEU A 52 -0.58 -12.53 3.18
C LEU A 52 0.51 -12.22 4.19
N LYS A 53 0.92 -10.96 4.28
CA LYS A 53 1.95 -10.48 5.19
C LYS A 53 1.75 -9.00 5.46
N ALA A 54 1.92 -8.59 6.70
CA ALA A 54 2.12 -7.20 7.10
C ALA A 54 3.57 -7.05 7.56
N GLU A 55 4.31 -6.10 6.98
CA GLU A 55 5.73 -5.90 7.24
C GLU A 55 5.98 -4.49 7.77
N PRO A 56 6.55 -4.37 9.00
CA PRO A 56 6.99 -3.07 9.50
C PRO A 56 8.28 -2.69 8.77
N LEU A 57 8.37 -1.44 8.32
CA LEU A 57 9.54 -0.90 7.64
C LEU A 57 10.39 0.01 8.53
N ASN A 58 9.89 0.32 9.74
CA ASN A 58 10.62 1.05 10.77
C ASN A 58 10.17 0.62 12.18
N SER A 59 10.86 1.10 13.21
CA SER A 59 10.58 0.75 14.62
C SER A 59 9.19 1.17 15.07
N ASP A 60 8.68 2.28 14.57
CA ASP A 60 7.35 2.77 14.92
C ASP A 60 6.27 1.86 14.34
N ALA A 61 6.50 1.30 13.16
CA ALA A 61 5.62 0.30 12.55
C ALA A 61 5.63 -1.04 13.30
N GLU A 62 6.77 -1.43 13.92
CA GLU A 62 6.82 -2.61 14.79
C GLU A 62 5.87 -2.45 15.99
N GLU A 63 5.81 -1.24 16.59
CA GLU A 63 4.88 -0.94 17.68
C GLU A 63 3.41 -1.01 17.23
N ILE A 64 3.09 -0.53 16.02
CA ILE A 64 1.74 -0.58 15.47
C ILE A 64 1.29 -2.03 15.23
N LEU A 65 2.19 -2.87 14.71
CA LEU A 65 1.88 -4.26 14.38
C LEU A 65 1.99 -5.21 15.59
N ASP A 66 2.51 -4.74 16.73
CA ASP A 66 2.63 -5.58 17.91
C ASP A 66 1.26 -6.13 18.35
N ASN A 67 1.18 -7.45 18.54
CA ASN A 67 -0.05 -8.17 18.87
C ASN A 67 -1.18 -8.09 17.81
N MET A 68 -0.86 -7.73 16.55
CA MET A 68 -1.81 -7.68 15.45
C MET A 68 -1.60 -8.86 14.51
N ASP A 69 -2.58 -9.76 14.41
CA ASP A 69 -2.58 -10.85 13.43
C ASP A 69 -3.45 -10.45 12.24
N LEU A 70 -2.80 -10.05 11.16
CA LEU A 70 -3.44 -9.61 9.93
C LEU A 70 -3.38 -10.66 8.80
N GLU A 71 -2.77 -11.83 9.02
CA GLU A 71 -2.72 -12.87 7.99
C GLU A 71 -4.13 -13.37 7.64
N HIS A 72 -4.41 -13.44 6.34
CA HIS A 72 -5.69 -13.86 5.77
C HIS A 72 -6.90 -12.95 6.07
N VAL A 73 -6.66 -11.80 6.67
CA VAL A 73 -7.67 -10.75 6.89
C VAL A 73 -7.94 -10.02 5.56
N ASP A 74 -9.16 -9.56 5.34
CA ASP A 74 -9.50 -8.70 4.21
C ASP A 74 -8.79 -7.34 4.33
N VAL A 75 -8.39 -6.74 3.21
CA VAL A 75 -7.60 -5.49 3.19
C VAL A 75 -8.32 -4.35 3.91
N ASP A 76 -9.62 -4.19 3.71
CA ASP A 76 -10.44 -3.18 4.37
C ASP A 76 -10.37 -3.27 5.90
N ILE A 77 -10.47 -4.49 6.44
CA ILE A 77 -10.36 -4.74 7.89
C ILE A 77 -8.94 -4.45 8.38
N ALA A 78 -7.92 -4.87 7.62
CA ALA A 78 -6.52 -4.65 7.97
C ALA A 78 -6.18 -3.15 7.98
N VAL A 79 -6.62 -2.39 6.97
CA VAL A 79 -6.43 -0.94 6.86
C VAL A 79 -7.10 -0.23 8.04
N ASN A 80 -8.35 -0.54 8.35
CA ASN A 80 -9.06 0.03 9.49
C ASN A 80 -8.35 -0.25 10.82
N ALA A 81 -7.85 -1.49 11.01
CA ALA A 81 -7.10 -1.85 12.21
C ALA A 81 -5.79 -1.06 12.34
N LEU A 82 -5.06 -0.87 11.24
CA LEU A 82 -3.82 -0.11 11.20
C LEU A 82 -4.06 1.37 11.50
N ILE A 83 -5.00 2.03 10.82
CA ILE A 83 -5.33 3.44 11.06
C ILE A 83 -5.79 3.64 12.51
N GLY A 84 -6.69 2.79 13.02
CA GLY A 84 -7.13 2.85 14.41
C GLY A 84 -6.00 2.62 15.42
N SER A 85 -5.00 1.80 15.09
CA SER A 85 -3.80 1.62 15.91
C SER A 85 -2.91 2.86 15.87
N MET A 86 -2.66 3.45 14.69
CA MET A 86 -1.88 4.67 14.54
C MET A 86 -2.49 5.85 15.32
N VAL A 87 -3.83 5.98 15.31
CA VAL A 87 -4.54 6.98 16.12
C VAL A 87 -4.33 6.73 17.61
N ARG A 88 -4.51 5.49 18.08
CA ARG A 88 -4.34 5.14 19.51
C ARG A 88 -2.93 5.38 20.03
N HIS A 89 -1.91 5.19 19.21
CA HIS A 89 -0.51 5.42 19.57
C HIS A 89 -0.05 6.87 19.33
N GLY A 90 -0.93 7.73 18.78
CA GLY A 90 -0.66 9.16 18.61
C GLY A 90 0.16 9.50 17.34
N TYR A 91 0.33 8.54 16.42
CA TYR A 91 0.96 8.78 15.12
C TYR A 91 0.06 9.52 14.13
N LEU A 92 -1.26 9.44 14.35
CA LEU A 92 -2.27 10.28 13.71
C LEU A 92 -3.00 11.04 14.81
N SER A 93 -2.84 12.36 14.84
CA SER A 93 -3.36 13.26 15.87
C SER A 93 -4.27 14.32 15.28
N ASP A 94 -4.74 15.27 16.09
CA ASP A 94 -5.71 16.29 15.66
C ASP A 94 -5.15 17.33 14.67
N LEU A 95 -3.83 17.37 14.41
CA LEU A 95 -3.16 18.43 13.64
C LEU A 95 -2.20 17.85 12.60
N ASP A 96 -2.30 18.41 11.37
CA ASP A 96 -1.27 18.32 10.32
C ASP A 96 -0.82 16.89 9.91
N ASN A 97 -1.75 15.92 9.85
CA ASN A 97 -1.40 14.56 9.45
C ASN A 97 -1.28 14.45 7.92
N ALA A 98 -0.35 13.61 7.46
CA ALA A 98 -0.24 13.21 6.07
C ALA A 98 -0.02 11.70 5.96
N ILE A 99 -0.72 11.07 5.03
CA ILE A 99 -0.65 9.65 4.73
C ILE A 99 -0.31 9.49 3.25
N LEU A 100 0.68 8.66 2.94
CA LEU A 100 0.94 8.23 1.57
C LEU A 100 0.47 6.78 1.40
N VAL A 101 -0.41 6.57 0.45
CA VAL A 101 -0.89 5.25 0.01
C VAL A 101 -0.25 4.92 -1.32
N THR A 102 0.44 3.80 -1.39
CA THR A 102 1.04 3.31 -2.63
C THR A 102 0.51 1.92 -2.93
N VAL A 103 0.01 1.69 -4.14
CA VAL A 103 -0.36 0.35 -4.60
C VAL A 103 0.49 -0.04 -5.79
N ALA A 104 1.18 -1.17 -5.68
CA ALA A 104 1.96 -1.78 -6.76
C ALA A 104 1.32 -3.09 -7.20
N ASN A 105 1.00 -3.20 -8.49
CA ASN A 105 0.50 -4.39 -9.17
C ASN A 105 0.89 -4.31 -10.65
N ASP A 106 1.17 -5.45 -11.27
CA ASP A 106 1.45 -5.53 -12.71
C ASP A 106 0.22 -5.19 -13.58
N ASP A 107 -0.99 -5.41 -13.05
CA ASP A 107 -2.26 -5.02 -13.65
C ASP A 107 -2.67 -3.62 -13.16
N ARG A 108 -2.53 -2.63 -14.04
CA ARG A 108 -2.83 -1.22 -13.73
C ARG A 108 -4.28 -0.98 -13.32
N GLN A 109 -5.23 -1.68 -13.94
CA GLN A 109 -6.64 -1.51 -13.59
C GLN A 109 -6.89 -2.01 -12.17
N LYS A 110 -6.37 -3.19 -11.85
CA LYS A 110 -6.48 -3.76 -10.51
C LYS A 110 -5.77 -2.88 -9.47
N ALA A 111 -4.59 -2.34 -9.78
CA ALA A 111 -3.89 -1.39 -8.93
C ALA A 111 -4.75 -0.15 -8.63
N SER A 112 -5.41 0.41 -9.68
CA SER A 112 -6.29 1.57 -9.53
C SER A 112 -7.50 1.28 -8.66
N GLU A 113 -8.20 0.15 -8.90
CA GLU A 113 -9.37 -0.26 -8.12
C GLU A 113 -8.99 -0.48 -6.65
N LEU A 114 -7.90 -1.21 -6.40
CA LEU A 114 -7.43 -1.47 -5.03
C LEU A 114 -7.00 -0.19 -4.32
N ARG A 115 -6.27 0.71 -5.01
CA ARG A 115 -5.87 2.03 -4.48
C ARG A 115 -7.07 2.85 -4.05
N GLN A 116 -8.08 2.97 -4.92
CA GLN A 116 -9.31 3.72 -4.61
C GLN A 116 -10.03 3.14 -3.40
N ASN A 117 -10.16 1.82 -3.31
CA ASN A 117 -10.80 1.17 -2.16
C ASN A 117 -10.02 1.45 -0.86
N VAL A 118 -8.70 1.29 -0.87
CA VAL A 118 -7.85 1.56 0.30
C VAL A 118 -7.95 3.02 0.75
N VAL A 119 -7.98 3.98 -0.19
CA VAL A 119 -8.16 5.40 0.15
C VAL A 119 -9.51 5.63 0.82
N VAL A 120 -10.60 5.08 0.27
CA VAL A 120 -11.94 5.18 0.86
C VAL A 120 -11.98 4.59 2.27
N ASP A 121 -11.35 3.43 2.50
CA ASP A 121 -11.29 2.80 3.81
C ASP A 121 -10.49 3.65 4.81
N ILE A 122 -9.37 4.24 4.38
CA ILE A 122 -8.57 5.17 5.21
C ILE A 122 -9.39 6.40 5.58
N GLU A 123 -10.02 7.06 4.60
CA GLU A 123 -10.84 8.26 4.83
C GLU A 123 -12.01 7.96 5.78
N ALA A 124 -12.70 6.83 5.61
CA ALA A 124 -13.77 6.40 6.51
C ALA A 124 -13.26 6.16 7.93
N SER A 125 -12.10 5.53 8.08
CA SER A 125 -11.47 5.29 9.38
C SER A 125 -11.03 6.60 10.05
N LEU A 126 -10.47 7.54 9.30
CA LEU A 126 -10.12 8.88 9.81
C LEU A 126 -11.35 9.64 10.30
N GLU A 127 -12.46 9.59 9.54
CA GLU A 127 -13.72 10.22 9.92
C GLU A 127 -14.29 9.62 11.22
N GLU A 128 -14.27 8.29 11.35
CA GLU A 128 -14.72 7.60 12.57
C GLU A 128 -13.92 8.05 13.80
N HIS A 129 -12.61 8.23 13.64
CA HIS A 129 -11.73 8.68 14.73
C HIS A 129 -11.68 10.21 14.88
N LYS A 130 -12.37 10.97 14.00
CA LYS A 130 -12.37 12.45 13.96
C LYS A 130 -10.99 13.06 13.77
N VAL A 131 -10.14 12.38 13.02
CA VAL A 131 -8.80 12.84 12.65
C VAL A 131 -8.85 13.35 11.21
N GLN A 132 -8.13 14.43 10.92
CA GLN A 132 -7.94 14.95 9.57
C GLN A 132 -6.53 14.63 9.09
N ALA A 133 -6.41 14.24 7.82
CA ALA A 133 -5.12 14.01 7.18
C ALA A 133 -5.17 14.42 5.70
N VAL A 134 -4.04 14.85 5.17
CA VAL A 134 -3.84 14.90 3.71
C VAL A 134 -3.47 13.49 3.25
N VAL A 135 -4.28 12.92 2.37
CA VAL A 135 -3.99 11.60 1.79
C VAL A 135 -3.42 11.80 0.40
N TYR A 136 -2.14 11.41 0.23
CA TYR A 136 -1.51 11.24 -1.07
C TYR A 136 -1.67 9.79 -1.48
N ASP A 137 -2.03 9.55 -2.72
CA ASP A 137 -2.22 8.21 -3.23
C ASP A 137 -1.61 8.06 -4.62
N GLN A 138 -1.01 6.92 -4.88
CA GLN A 138 -0.31 6.64 -6.14
C GLN A 138 -0.29 5.17 -6.51
N GLN A 139 -0.13 4.90 -7.80
CA GLN A 139 0.26 3.59 -8.31
C GLN A 139 1.77 3.62 -8.58
N ALA A 140 2.49 2.65 -8.04
CA ALA A 140 3.92 2.53 -8.31
C ALA A 140 4.18 1.37 -9.29
N PRO A 141 4.96 1.60 -10.37
CA PRO A 141 5.41 0.52 -11.23
C PRO A 141 6.43 -0.35 -10.47
N VAL A 142 6.47 -1.65 -10.72
CA VAL A 142 7.46 -2.53 -10.10
C VAL A 142 8.79 -2.44 -10.87
N THR A 143 9.71 -1.55 -10.44
CA THR A 143 11.00 -1.32 -11.10
C THR A 143 12.18 -1.62 -10.18
N GLY A 144 13.34 -1.96 -10.79
CA GLY A 144 14.60 -2.13 -10.05
C GLY A 144 15.14 -0.82 -9.51
N GLU A 145 14.97 0.27 -10.26
CA GLU A 145 15.47 1.61 -9.92
C GLU A 145 14.87 2.14 -8.62
N VAL A 146 13.54 2.13 -8.50
CA VAL A 146 12.85 2.54 -7.25
C VAL A 146 13.26 1.66 -6.07
N ARG A 147 13.47 0.35 -6.30
CA ARG A 147 13.93 -0.55 -5.24
C ARG A 147 15.34 -0.22 -4.76
N GLU A 148 16.25 0.11 -5.67
CA GLU A 148 17.61 0.55 -5.31
C GLU A 148 17.57 1.87 -4.54
N LEU A 149 16.70 2.80 -4.95
CA LEU A 149 16.48 4.07 -4.27
C LEU A 149 15.96 3.85 -2.83
N ALA A 150 14.93 3.02 -2.68
CA ALA A 150 14.38 2.65 -1.37
C ALA A 150 15.47 2.06 -0.44
N GLN A 151 16.29 1.15 -0.97
CA GLN A 151 17.40 0.55 -0.22
C GLN A 151 18.50 1.56 0.12
N LYS A 152 18.85 2.45 -0.83
CA LYS A 152 19.89 3.48 -0.63
C LYS A 152 19.53 4.41 0.54
N TYR A 153 18.27 4.81 0.65
CA TYR A 153 17.82 5.77 1.65
C TYR A 153 17.14 5.13 2.87
N GLY A 154 16.94 3.80 2.88
CA GLY A 154 16.30 3.09 3.98
C GLY A 154 14.84 3.48 4.20
N ILE A 155 14.11 3.70 3.13
CA ILE A 155 12.68 4.10 3.12
C ILE A 155 11.82 3.05 2.41
N SER A 156 10.49 3.14 2.55
CA SER A 156 9.56 2.27 1.83
C SER A 156 9.67 2.43 0.31
N TYR A 157 9.26 1.39 -0.43
CA TYR A 157 9.17 1.46 -1.88
C TYR A 157 8.25 2.58 -2.34
N GLY A 158 7.10 2.74 -1.68
CA GLY A 158 6.13 3.78 -1.98
C GLY A 158 6.69 5.18 -1.78
N LYS A 159 7.34 5.42 -0.64
CA LYS A 159 7.98 6.72 -0.35
C LYS A 159 9.11 7.01 -1.33
N ALA A 160 9.91 6.01 -1.71
CA ALA A 160 10.98 6.19 -2.70
C ALA A 160 10.43 6.62 -4.06
N TYR A 161 9.36 5.98 -4.54
CA TYR A 161 8.70 6.35 -5.79
C TYR A 161 8.08 7.75 -5.71
N PHE A 162 7.35 8.05 -4.63
CA PHE A 162 6.77 9.37 -4.41
C PHE A 162 7.81 10.49 -4.43
N LEU A 163 8.93 10.29 -3.75
CA LEU A 163 10.01 11.27 -3.70
C LEU A 163 10.72 11.42 -5.05
N GLN A 164 10.90 10.33 -5.81
CA GLN A 164 11.44 10.38 -7.15
C GLN A 164 10.56 11.27 -8.06
N GLU A 165 9.24 11.03 -8.07
CA GLU A 165 8.30 11.85 -8.83
C GLU A 165 8.31 13.32 -8.35
N LEU A 166 8.35 13.57 -7.05
CA LEU A 166 8.40 14.91 -6.47
C LEU A 166 9.66 15.67 -6.90
N ILE A 167 10.81 15.00 -6.89
CA ILE A 167 12.10 15.55 -7.32
C ILE A 167 12.06 15.89 -8.82
N ASP A 168 11.59 14.96 -9.64
CA ASP A 168 11.54 15.11 -11.09
C ASP A 168 10.57 16.23 -11.54
N GLU A 169 9.40 16.31 -10.93
CA GLU A 169 8.37 17.31 -11.27
C GLU A 169 8.77 18.74 -10.85
N ASN A 170 9.70 18.88 -9.92
CA ASN A 170 10.11 20.19 -9.39
C ASN A 170 11.58 20.56 -9.72
N ASP A 171 12.24 19.81 -10.62
CA ASP A 171 13.64 20.03 -11.01
C ASP A 171 14.59 20.09 -9.80
N LEU A 172 14.36 19.25 -8.76
CA LEU A 172 15.18 19.20 -7.55
C LEU A 172 16.37 18.26 -7.71
N GLY A 173 17.32 18.32 -6.78
CA GLY A 173 18.55 17.56 -6.85
C GLY A 173 18.63 16.38 -5.88
N GLU A 174 19.77 15.65 -5.96
CA GLU A 174 20.06 14.52 -5.05
C GLU A 174 20.12 14.95 -3.57
N GLU A 175 20.55 16.20 -3.29
CA GLU A 175 20.58 16.74 -1.93
C GLU A 175 19.16 16.88 -1.32
N ASP A 176 18.19 17.25 -2.16
CA ASP A 176 16.77 17.33 -1.75
C ASP A 176 16.20 15.94 -1.49
N MET A 177 16.54 14.95 -2.32
CA MET A 177 16.15 13.55 -2.12
C MET A 177 16.62 13.02 -0.77
N GLU A 178 17.89 13.25 -0.41
CA GLU A 178 18.45 12.84 0.88
C GLU A 178 17.71 13.52 2.04
N ALA A 179 17.42 14.82 1.90
CA ALA A 179 16.69 15.59 2.90
C ALA A 179 15.27 15.04 3.10
N PHE A 180 14.51 14.86 2.01
CA PHE A 180 13.13 14.34 2.06
C PHE A 180 13.06 12.89 2.55
N ALA A 181 14.04 12.05 2.24
CA ALA A 181 14.08 10.67 2.70
C ALA A 181 14.08 10.57 4.23
N GLY A 182 14.75 11.52 4.92
CA GLY A 182 14.77 11.61 6.37
C GLY A 182 13.52 12.22 7.02
N MET A 183 12.57 12.77 6.25
CA MET A 183 11.36 13.43 6.75
C MET A 183 10.20 12.45 6.95
N THR A 184 9.28 12.77 7.87
CA THR A 184 7.97 12.12 7.95
C THR A 184 7.06 12.60 6.81
N MET A 185 5.95 11.91 6.53
CA MET A 185 5.00 12.36 5.52
C MET A 185 4.36 13.71 5.86
N GLU A 186 4.12 13.99 7.14
CA GLU A 186 3.67 15.31 7.62
C GLU A 186 4.67 16.42 7.25
N GLN A 187 5.98 16.20 7.51
CA GLN A 187 7.03 17.16 7.17
C GLN A 187 7.14 17.38 5.66
N ILE A 188 7.04 16.31 4.87
CA ILE A 188 7.04 16.39 3.39
C ILE A 188 5.82 17.18 2.90
N ALA A 189 4.62 16.90 3.42
CA ALA A 189 3.41 17.61 3.06
C ALA A 189 3.50 19.11 3.36
N LYS A 190 4.12 19.45 4.50
CA LYS A 190 4.40 20.85 4.86
C LYS A 190 5.37 21.51 3.88
N GLU A 191 6.47 20.86 3.52
CA GLU A 191 7.44 21.39 2.53
C GLU A 191 6.77 21.57 1.14
N ILE A 192 5.93 20.62 0.71
CA ILE A 192 5.16 20.73 -0.53
C ILE A 192 4.29 21.98 -0.52
N THR A 193 3.59 22.22 0.61
CA THR A 193 2.70 23.37 0.76
C THR A 193 3.48 24.69 0.83
N ASP A 194 4.50 24.75 1.67
CA ASP A 194 5.28 25.98 1.93
C ASP A 194 6.07 26.43 0.70
N ARG A 195 6.52 25.48 -0.11
CA ARG A 195 7.29 25.76 -1.36
C ARG A 195 6.46 25.72 -2.62
N ALA A 196 5.17 25.38 -2.50
CA ALA A 196 4.23 25.20 -3.62
C ALA A 196 4.74 24.19 -4.67
N TYR A 197 5.30 23.08 -4.22
CA TYR A 197 5.77 22.02 -5.11
C TYR A 197 4.62 21.35 -5.83
N THR A 198 4.85 20.98 -7.08
CA THR A 198 3.93 20.19 -7.88
C THR A 198 4.00 18.72 -7.41
N VAL A 199 2.84 18.13 -7.19
CA VAL A 199 2.70 16.69 -6.91
C VAL A 199 1.88 16.09 -8.04
N ARG A 200 2.43 15.06 -8.71
CA ARG A 200 1.70 14.34 -9.76
C ARG A 200 0.45 13.70 -9.18
N ARG A 201 -0.68 13.90 -9.85
CA ARG A 201 -1.95 13.22 -9.55
C ARG A 201 -2.23 12.17 -10.62
N GLU A 202 -2.63 10.99 -10.20
CA GLU A 202 -2.96 9.88 -11.10
C GLU A 202 -4.10 10.20 -12.09
N ASP A 203 -4.98 11.14 -11.74
CA ASP A 203 -6.12 11.52 -12.58
C ASP A 203 -5.74 12.43 -13.77
N ASP A 204 -4.54 13.02 -13.79
CA ASP A 204 -4.10 13.95 -14.84
C ASP A 204 -3.68 13.23 -16.14
N GLY A 205 -3.62 11.90 -16.16
CA GLY A 205 -3.19 11.08 -17.30
C GLY A 205 -4.27 10.63 -18.29
N GLU A 206 -5.56 10.81 -18.00
CA GLU A 206 -6.66 10.24 -18.81
C GLU A 206 -7.29 11.21 -19.83
N SER A 207 -6.75 12.44 -19.97
CA SER A 207 -7.30 13.45 -20.89
C SER A 207 -6.46 13.72 -22.16
N ALA A 208 -5.53 12.84 -22.53
CA ALA A 208 -4.73 12.97 -23.78
C ALA A 208 -4.78 11.66 -24.58
N GLY A 209 -5.90 11.42 -25.29
CA GLY A 209 -6.07 10.33 -26.22
C GLY A 209 -7.12 10.66 -27.28
#